data_24f8912d4baa230f180177e98f4d22af
#
_entry.id   24f8912d4baa230f180177e98f4d22af
#
_cell.length_a   1.000
_cell.length_b   1.000
_cell.length_c   1.000
_cell.angle_alpha   90.00
_cell.angle_beta   90.00
_cell.angle_gamma   90.00
#
_symmetry.space_group_name_H-M   'P 1'
#
loop_
_entity.id
_entity.type
_entity.pdbx_description
1 polymer ?
#
loop_
_entity_poly.entity_id
_entity_poly.type
_entity_poly.pdbx_seq_one_letter_code
_entity_poly.pdbx_strand_id
1 'polypeptide(L)'
;MVAAAVILDRNKDYPLLNDSKKLTEKQRKKLREVILQEALAYGIGIVDNKEIDEINILNASFLAMHRAIEQLAIKPEFLLIDGNRFNPYKDIKHQCIVGGDAKYQAIAAASILAKTTRDAMMEEYDLQY
;
A
#
# COMPACT_ATOMS: atom_id res chain seq x y z
N MET A 1 0.07 6.02 10.66
CA MET A 1 0.66 5.84 9.32
C MET A 1 0.32 4.46 8.77
N VAL A 2 -0.09 4.39 7.51
CA VAL A 2 -0.55 3.16 6.88
C VAL A 2 0.19 2.96 5.57
N ALA A 3 0.70 1.76 5.35
CA ALA A 3 1.27 1.32 4.07
C ALA A 3 0.61 0.02 3.64
N ALA A 4 0.67 -0.29 2.37
CA ALA A 4 0.12 -1.54 1.84
C ALA A 4 1.07 -2.16 0.82
N ALA A 5 0.99 -3.48 0.70
CA ALA A 5 1.70 -4.26 -0.30
C ALA A 5 0.68 -5.13 -1.04
N VAL A 6 0.80 -5.23 -2.35
CA VAL A 6 -0.12 -6.01 -3.18
C VAL A 6 0.67 -6.80 -4.22
N ILE A 7 0.30 -8.06 -4.39
CA ILE A 7 0.77 -8.89 -5.49
C ILE A 7 -0.43 -9.16 -6.40
N LEU A 8 -0.35 -8.67 -7.64
CA LEU A 8 -1.39 -8.91 -8.64
C LEU A 8 -0.98 -10.04 -9.59
N ASP A 9 -1.99 -10.67 -10.21
CA ASP A 9 -1.76 -11.68 -11.24
C ASP A 9 -1.23 -10.97 -12.50
N ARG A 10 0.00 -11.31 -12.91
CA ARG A 10 0.63 -10.70 -14.10
C ARG A 10 -0.08 -11.05 -15.41
N ASN A 11 -0.92 -12.08 -15.39
CA ASN A 11 -1.69 -12.50 -16.57
C ASN A 11 -3.04 -11.78 -16.70
N LYS A 12 -3.39 -10.94 -15.73
CA LYS A 12 -4.62 -10.15 -15.74
C LYS A 12 -4.30 -8.66 -15.86
N ASP A 13 -5.22 -7.92 -16.47
CA ASP A 13 -5.15 -6.48 -16.56
C ASP A 13 -6.22 -5.86 -15.66
N TYR A 14 -5.91 -4.73 -15.05
CA TYR A 14 -6.79 -4.01 -14.13
C TYR A 14 -6.93 -2.55 -14.60
N PRO A 15 -7.68 -2.30 -15.69
CA PRO A 15 -7.70 -0.97 -16.32
C PRO A 15 -8.11 0.17 -15.40
N LEU A 16 -8.98 -0.11 -14.42
CA LEU A 16 -9.44 0.91 -13.46
C LEU A 16 -8.30 1.46 -12.60
N LEU A 17 -7.21 0.73 -12.45
CA LEU A 17 -6.05 1.18 -11.69
C LEU A 17 -5.21 2.22 -12.43
N ASN A 18 -5.34 2.31 -13.75
CA ASN A 18 -4.56 3.25 -14.56
C ASN A 18 -4.90 4.71 -14.25
N ASP A 19 -6.13 4.98 -13.81
CA ASP A 19 -6.61 6.33 -13.49
C ASP A 19 -6.91 6.52 -12.01
N SER A 20 -6.18 5.80 -11.14
CA SER A 20 -6.45 5.77 -9.70
C SER A 20 -6.45 7.15 -9.04
N LYS A 21 -5.67 8.11 -9.55
CA LYS A 21 -5.62 9.46 -8.99
C LYS A 21 -6.89 10.29 -9.25
N LYS A 22 -7.68 9.91 -10.25
CA LYS A 22 -8.90 10.61 -10.64
C LYS A 22 -10.15 10.02 -10.01
N LEU A 23 -10.02 8.99 -9.19
CA LEU A 23 -11.16 8.30 -8.60
C LEU A 23 -11.76 9.10 -7.46
N THR A 24 -13.10 9.10 -7.38
CA THR A 24 -13.83 9.61 -6.22
C THR A 24 -13.64 8.66 -5.04
N GLU A 25 -13.97 9.12 -3.83
CA GLU A 25 -13.95 8.28 -2.63
C GLU A 25 -14.80 7.02 -2.79
N LYS A 26 -15.99 7.17 -3.36
CA LYS A 26 -16.90 6.04 -3.61
C LYS A 26 -16.28 5.02 -4.57
N GLN A 27 -15.65 5.51 -5.64
CA GLN A 27 -14.97 4.65 -6.62
C GLN A 27 -13.79 3.92 -5.99
N ARG A 28 -13.02 4.61 -5.12
CA ARG A 28 -11.90 3.98 -4.40
C ARG A 28 -12.36 2.87 -3.48
N LYS A 29 -13.46 3.07 -2.75
CA LYS A 29 -14.02 2.04 -1.87
C LYS A 29 -14.45 0.81 -2.65
N LYS A 30 -15.06 1.01 -3.80
CA LYS A 30 -15.48 -0.07 -4.69
C LYS A 30 -14.28 -0.83 -5.24
N LEU A 31 -13.27 -0.10 -5.69
CA LEU A 31 -12.05 -0.69 -6.22
C LEU A 31 -11.26 -1.45 -5.14
N ARG A 32 -11.30 -0.97 -3.89
CA ARG A 32 -10.73 -1.70 -2.76
C ARG A 32 -11.27 -3.12 -2.68
N GLU A 33 -12.58 -3.30 -2.79
CA GLU A 33 -13.19 -4.62 -2.74
C GLU A 33 -12.71 -5.52 -3.86
N VAL A 34 -12.58 -4.97 -5.07
CA VAL A 34 -12.05 -5.71 -6.21
C VAL A 34 -10.62 -6.16 -5.96
N ILE A 35 -9.77 -5.27 -5.43
CA ILE A 35 -8.37 -5.59 -5.11
C ILE A 35 -8.31 -6.71 -4.07
N LEU A 36 -9.09 -6.61 -3.01
CA LEU A 36 -9.09 -7.61 -1.94
C LEU A 36 -9.53 -8.99 -2.43
N GLN A 37 -10.42 -9.04 -3.42
CA GLN A 37 -10.89 -10.30 -3.99
C GLN A 37 -9.92 -10.88 -5.02
N GLU A 38 -9.29 -10.04 -5.84
CA GLU A 38 -8.54 -10.49 -7.01
C GLU A 38 -7.03 -10.53 -6.83
N ALA A 39 -6.49 -9.82 -5.84
CA ALA A 39 -5.05 -9.86 -5.58
C ALA A 39 -4.62 -11.27 -5.17
N LEU A 40 -3.46 -11.70 -5.66
CA LEU A 40 -2.87 -12.98 -5.24
C LEU A 40 -2.46 -12.94 -3.78
N ALA A 41 -2.00 -11.78 -3.30
CA ALA A 41 -1.69 -11.54 -1.90
C ALA A 41 -1.75 -10.04 -1.62
N TYR A 42 -2.08 -9.67 -0.40
CA TYR A 42 -1.99 -8.28 0.04
C TYR A 42 -1.64 -8.23 1.54
N GLY A 43 -1.07 -7.12 1.94
CA GLY A 43 -0.74 -6.86 3.34
C GLY A 43 -0.89 -5.39 3.65
N ILE A 44 -1.24 -5.07 4.88
CA ILE A 44 -1.39 -3.71 5.35
C ILE A 44 -0.54 -3.55 6.60
N GLY A 45 0.34 -2.55 6.59
CA GLY A 45 1.22 -2.23 7.71
C GLY A 45 0.80 -0.92 8.35
N ILE A 46 0.74 -0.91 9.66
CA ILE A 46 0.32 0.25 10.46
C ILE A 46 1.40 0.59 11.46
N VAL A 47 1.70 1.88 11.58
CA VAL A 47 2.61 2.42 12.59
C VAL A 47 1.85 3.51 13.34
N ASP A 48 1.79 3.41 14.67
CA ASP A 48 1.03 4.35 15.49
C ASP A 48 1.83 5.64 15.77
N ASN A 49 1.17 6.63 16.37
CA ASN A 49 1.77 7.92 16.65
C ASN A 49 2.94 7.84 17.62
N LYS A 50 2.88 6.93 18.58
CA LYS A 50 3.99 6.74 19.54
C LYS A 50 5.25 6.22 18.85
N GLU A 51 5.08 5.27 17.95
CA GLU A 51 6.19 4.73 17.17
C GLU A 51 6.79 5.79 16.25
N ILE A 52 5.95 6.65 15.63
CA ILE A 52 6.42 7.75 14.79
C ILE A 52 7.28 8.71 15.60
N ASP A 53 6.85 9.07 16.81
CA ASP A 53 7.60 9.96 17.69
C ASP A 53 8.96 9.39 18.08
N GLU A 54 9.06 8.08 18.25
CA GLU A 54 10.30 7.42 18.62
C GLU A 54 11.32 7.32 17.48
N ILE A 55 10.86 7.08 16.26
CA ILE A 55 11.73 6.72 15.13
C ILE A 55 11.72 7.72 13.98
N ASN A 56 10.98 8.80 14.09
CA ASN A 56 10.68 9.83 13.09
C ASN A 56 9.81 9.31 11.93
N ILE A 57 9.32 10.26 11.10
CA ILE A 57 8.32 9.97 10.08
C ILE A 57 8.88 9.15 8.91
N LEU A 58 10.13 9.38 8.53
CA LEU A 58 10.74 8.63 7.43
C LEU A 58 10.94 7.16 7.80
N ASN A 59 11.50 6.89 8.96
CA ASN A 59 11.69 5.51 9.44
C ASN A 59 10.35 4.84 9.73
N ALA A 60 9.35 5.57 10.19
CA ALA A 60 8.00 5.06 10.38
C ALA A 60 7.38 4.62 9.04
N SER A 61 7.62 5.37 7.98
CA SER A 61 7.17 5.00 6.63
C SER A 61 7.79 3.65 6.20
N PHE A 62 9.09 3.49 6.39
CA PHE A 62 9.77 2.23 6.06
C PHE A 62 9.26 1.07 6.91
N LEU A 63 9.05 1.31 8.20
CA LEU A 63 8.51 0.28 9.10
C LEU A 63 7.11 -0.15 8.68
N ALA A 64 6.24 0.79 8.32
CA ALA A 64 4.89 0.48 7.84
C ALA A 64 4.94 -0.38 6.57
N MET A 65 5.84 -0.05 5.63
CA MET A 65 6.04 -0.83 4.41
C MET A 65 6.53 -2.24 4.72
N HIS A 66 7.50 -2.38 5.62
CA HIS A 66 8.02 -3.69 6.03
C HIS A 66 6.94 -4.54 6.69
N ARG A 67 6.10 -3.94 7.54
CA ARG A 67 4.97 -4.64 8.15
C ARG A 67 3.95 -5.12 7.13
N ALA A 68 3.70 -4.31 6.09
CA ALA A 68 2.82 -4.71 5.00
C ALA A 68 3.38 -5.90 4.23
N ILE A 69 4.68 -5.87 3.91
CA ILE A 69 5.34 -6.96 3.18
C ILE A 69 5.31 -8.25 4.02
N GLU A 70 5.51 -8.16 5.33
CA GLU A 70 5.50 -9.32 6.21
C GLU A 70 4.16 -10.06 6.23
N GLN A 71 3.06 -9.35 5.95
CA GLN A 71 1.72 -9.95 5.94
C GLN A 71 1.40 -10.69 4.65
N LEU A 72 2.23 -10.57 3.61
CA LEU A 72 1.97 -11.25 2.35
C LEU A 72 2.05 -12.77 2.53
N ALA A 73 1.00 -13.48 2.13
CA ALA A 73 0.96 -14.94 2.17
C ALA A 73 1.91 -15.58 1.16
N ILE A 74 2.28 -14.83 0.11
CA ILE A 74 3.23 -15.24 -0.91
C ILE A 74 4.48 -14.38 -0.77
N LYS A 75 5.66 -15.00 -0.69
CA LYS A 75 6.91 -14.25 -0.60
C LYS A 75 7.19 -13.58 -1.94
N PRO A 76 7.34 -12.24 -1.99
CA PRO A 76 7.68 -11.56 -3.23
C PRO A 76 9.14 -11.81 -3.61
N GLU A 77 9.40 -11.89 -4.91
CA GLU A 77 10.77 -12.04 -5.43
C GLU A 77 11.44 -10.68 -5.66
N PHE A 78 10.63 -9.64 -5.86
CA PHE A 78 11.09 -8.30 -6.14
C PHE A 78 10.05 -7.30 -5.64
N LEU A 79 10.51 -6.14 -5.16
CA LEU A 79 9.64 -5.08 -4.65
C LEU A 79 9.69 -3.85 -5.55
N LEU A 80 8.52 -3.35 -5.96
CA LEU A 80 8.38 -2.04 -6.58
C LEU A 80 7.86 -1.09 -5.51
N ILE A 81 8.62 -0.04 -5.25
CA ILE A 81 8.34 0.92 -4.18
C ILE A 81 7.93 2.26 -4.78
N ASP A 82 6.77 2.79 -4.36
CA ASP A 82 6.36 4.12 -4.76
C ASP A 82 7.19 5.16 -3.98
N GLY A 83 7.90 5.99 -4.72
CA GLY A 83 8.75 7.03 -4.13
C GLY A 83 10.22 6.89 -4.55
N ASN A 84 11.10 7.59 -3.83
CA ASN A 84 12.52 7.65 -4.15
C ASN A 84 13.45 7.06 -3.08
N ARG A 85 12.90 6.55 -2.00
CA ARG A 85 13.67 5.98 -0.88
C ARG A 85 13.00 4.75 -0.30
N PHE A 86 13.81 3.79 0.12
CA PHE A 86 13.34 2.61 0.83
C PHE A 86 14.51 1.97 1.58
N ASN A 87 14.26 1.51 2.80
CA ASN A 87 15.21 0.64 3.51
C ASN A 87 15.04 -0.78 2.99
N PRO A 88 16.12 -1.47 2.62
CA PRO A 88 16.02 -2.86 2.15
C PRO A 88 15.24 -3.74 3.13
N TYR A 89 14.39 -4.59 2.58
CA TYR A 89 13.65 -5.58 3.35
C TYR A 89 14.28 -6.96 3.14
N LYS A 90 14.98 -7.44 4.16
CA LYS A 90 15.70 -8.73 4.10
C LYS A 90 16.61 -8.78 2.87
N ASP A 91 16.58 -9.91 2.15
CA ASP A 91 17.39 -10.13 0.94
C ASP A 91 16.61 -9.90 -0.37
N ILE A 92 15.42 -9.29 -0.29
CA ILE A 92 14.59 -9.05 -1.47
C ILE A 92 15.03 -7.77 -2.17
N LYS A 93 15.35 -7.88 -3.45
CA LYS A 93 15.73 -6.71 -4.27
C LYS A 93 14.53 -5.80 -4.48
N HIS A 94 14.79 -4.51 -4.58
CA HIS A 94 13.74 -3.51 -4.79
C HIS A 94 14.17 -2.45 -5.79
N GLN A 95 13.19 -1.75 -6.32
CA GLN A 95 13.39 -0.54 -7.13
C GLN A 95 12.38 0.51 -6.69
N CYS A 96 12.87 1.71 -6.41
CA CYS A 96 12.03 2.85 -6.10
C CYS A 96 11.60 3.54 -7.39
N ILE A 97 10.31 3.88 -7.50
CA ILE A 97 9.74 4.47 -8.70
C ILE A 97 8.95 5.70 -8.31
N VAL A 98 9.44 6.87 -8.72
CA VAL A 98 8.74 8.14 -8.48
C VAL A 98 7.48 8.16 -9.34
N GLY A 99 6.33 8.44 -8.72
CA GLY A 99 5.04 8.40 -9.41
C GLY A 99 4.63 6.99 -9.81
N GLY A 100 5.05 5.98 -9.04
CA GLY A 100 4.81 4.58 -9.37
C GLY A 100 3.35 4.21 -9.48
N ASP A 101 2.46 4.87 -8.73
CA ASP A 101 1.02 4.65 -8.79
C ASP A 101 0.42 5.00 -10.16
N ALA A 102 1.07 5.86 -10.94
CA ALA A 102 0.67 6.17 -12.31
C ALA A 102 1.32 5.24 -13.34
N LYS A 103 2.33 4.47 -12.96
CA LYS A 103 3.13 3.64 -13.89
C LYS A 103 2.87 2.15 -13.74
N TYR A 104 2.55 1.67 -12.53
CA TYR A 104 2.40 0.24 -12.24
C TYR A 104 1.09 -0.03 -11.51
N GLN A 105 0.31 -0.97 -12.02
CA GLN A 105 -0.99 -1.32 -11.43
C GLN A 105 -0.86 -1.87 -10.02
N ALA A 106 0.18 -2.66 -9.73
CA ALA A 106 0.39 -3.19 -8.38
C ALA A 106 0.66 -2.07 -7.37
N ILE A 107 1.42 -1.04 -7.76
CA ILE A 107 1.65 0.12 -6.89
C ILE A 107 0.37 0.93 -6.71
N ALA A 108 -0.40 1.11 -7.79
CA ALA A 108 -1.70 1.80 -7.70
C ALA A 108 -2.66 1.06 -6.76
N ALA A 109 -2.71 -0.27 -6.85
CA ALA A 109 -3.54 -1.08 -5.96
C ALA A 109 -3.12 -0.94 -4.50
N ALA A 110 -1.82 -1.00 -4.22
CA ALA A 110 -1.30 -0.81 -2.86
C ALA A 110 -1.63 0.58 -2.32
N SER A 111 -1.51 1.62 -3.16
CA SER A 111 -1.85 2.99 -2.80
C SER A 111 -3.34 3.12 -2.42
N ILE A 112 -4.23 2.49 -3.19
CA ILE A 112 -5.66 2.49 -2.90
C ILE A 112 -5.96 1.78 -1.58
N LEU A 113 -5.33 0.62 -1.32
CA LEU A 113 -5.52 -0.09 -0.06
C LEU A 113 -5.04 0.74 1.13
N ALA A 114 -3.88 1.35 1.04
CA ALA A 114 -3.33 2.19 2.11
C ALA A 114 -4.24 3.38 2.39
N LYS A 115 -4.66 4.09 1.34
CA LYS A 115 -5.50 5.27 1.47
C LYS A 115 -6.88 4.95 2.03
N THR A 116 -7.54 3.91 1.50
CA THR A 116 -8.89 3.54 1.97
C THR A 116 -8.85 2.99 3.39
N THR A 117 -7.80 2.28 3.78
CA THR A 117 -7.61 1.82 5.15
C THR A 117 -7.42 3.01 6.10
N ARG A 118 -6.59 3.98 5.72
CA ARG A 118 -6.37 5.20 6.51
C ARG A 118 -7.67 5.99 6.68
N ASP A 119 -8.43 6.16 5.59
CA ASP A 119 -9.69 6.89 5.63
C ASP A 119 -10.70 6.20 6.56
N ALA A 120 -10.80 4.87 6.51
CA ALA A 120 -11.68 4.10 7.39
C ALA A 120 -11.27 4.23 8.85
N MET A 121 -9.97 4.22 9.16
CA MET A 121 -9.46 4.41 10.51
C MET A 121 -9.78 5.82 11.03
N MET A 122 -9.67 6.84 10.20
CA MET A 122 -10.00 8.22 10.56
C MET A 122 -11.49 8.40 10.81
N GLU A 123 -12.34 7.79 10.00
CA GLU A 123 -13.79 7.80 10.22
C GLU A 123 -14.16 7.16 11.56
N GLU A 124 -13.56 6.02 11.89
CA GLU A 124 -13.78 5.35 13.17
C GLU A 124 -13.32 6.22 14.35
N TYR A 125 -12.16 6.86 14.21
CA TYR A 125 -11.65 7.77 15.22
C TYR A 125 -12.61 8.94 15.46
N ASP A 126 -13.12 9.55 14.38
CA ASP A 126 -14.07 10.67 14.47
C ASP A 126 -15.38 10.27 15.16
N LEU A 127 -15.83 9.03 14.99
CA LEU A 127 -17.02 8.52 15.68
C LEU A 127 -16.82 8.34 17.18
N GLN A 128 -15.60 8.10 17.64
CA GLN A 128 -15.26 7.93 19.05
C GLN A 128 -15.05 9.27 19.77
N TYR A 129 -14.62 10.27 19.06
CA TYR A 129 -14.23 11.58 19.58
C TYR A 129 -14.95 12.73 18.86
#